data_60f6540ffde8bfb0f99262c112f7367b
#
_entry.id   60f6540ffde8bfb0f99262c112f7367b
#
_cell.length_a   1.000
_cell.length_b   1.000
_cell.length_c   1.000
_cell.angle_alpha   90.00
_cell.angle_beta   90.00
_cell.angle_gamma   90.00
#
_symmetry.space_group_name_H-M   'P 1'
#
loop_
_entity.id
_entity.type
_entity.pdbx_description
1 polymer ?
#
loop_
_entity_poly.entity_id
_entity_poly.type
_entity_poly.pdbx_seq_one_letter_code
_entity_poly.pdbx_strand_id
1 'polypeptide(L)'
;MVRGGIGLYGLYPDLISEAQHVNLKQAMSVKTRIIHIHEIEKGDGVSYGHTFVADKPTKIATVPLGYADGIPRLMSNKFYGHINGQKVKQVGNVAMDQMMFDITGVDAKVGDVITLLDETLPIDDWAKAMGTIHYEIICHLKARLARVYTR
;
A
#
# COMPACT_ATOMS: atom_id res chain seq x y z
N MET A 1 -14.12 -29.79 14.46
CA MET A 1 -13.91 -28.88 13.31
C MET A 1 -13.25 -27.62 13.85
N VAL A 2 -12.15 -27.17 13.25
CA VAL A 2 -11.39 -25.97 13.66
C VAL A 2 -11.42 -24.98 12.49
N ARG A 3 -11.58 -23.68 12.78
CA ARG A 3 -11.46 -22.60 11.80
C ARG A 3 -10.15 -21.87 12.05
N GLY A 4 -9.18 -21.99 11.12
CA GLY A 4 -7.86 -21.34 11.22
C GLY A 4 -7.93 -19.81 11.16
N GLY A 5 -8.98 -19.26 10.55
CA GLY A 5 -9.24 -17.82 10.50
C GLY A 5 -8.07 -17.03 9.93
N ILE A 6 -7.81 -15.88 10.53
CA ILE A 6 -6.78 -14.93 10.09
C ILE A 6 -5.36 -15.48 10.23
N GLY A 7 -5.16 -16.47 11.11
CA GLY A 7 -3.87 -17.17 11.25
C GLY A 7 -3.37 -17.82 9.95
N LEU A 8 -4.27 -18.19 9.03
CA LEU A 8 -3.91 -18.68 7.68
C LEU A 8 -3.23 -17.61 6.81
N TYR A 9 -3.43 -16.35 7.11
CA TYR A 9 -2.76 -15.21 6.47
C TYR A 9 -1.46 -14.81 7.18
N GLY A 10 -1.08 -15.56 8.25
CA GLY A 10 0.09 -15.25 9.05
C GLY A 10 -0.07 -14.03 9.95
N LEU A 11 -1.30 -13.75 10.37
CA LEU A 11 -1.66 -12.60 11.18
C LEU A 11 -2.23 -13.04 12.54
N TYR A 12 -1.95 -12.28 13.58
CA TYR A 12 -2.45 -12.56 14.92
C TYR A 12 -3.88 -12.03 15.07
N PRO A 13 -4.80 -12.78 15.68
CA PRO A 13 -6.17 -12.32 15.90
C PRO A 13 -6.25 -11.20 16.92
N ASP A 14 -5.28 -11.12 17.84
CA ASP A 14 -5.17 -10.10 18.89
C ASP A 14 -3.75 -10.06 19.48
N LEU A 15 -3.48 -9.10 20.36
CA LEU A 15 -2.19 -8.95 21.05
C LEU A 15 -1.88 -10.11 22.03
N ILE A 16 -2.90 -10.81 22.51
CA ILE A 16 -2.74 -11.93 23.44
C ILE A 16 -2.15 -13.12 22.68
N SER A 17 -2.63 -13.38 21.48
CA SER A 17 -2.13 -14.44 20.60
C SER A 17 -0.67 -14.22 20.22
N GLU A 18 -0.27 -12.97 20.00
CA GLU A 18 1.13 -12.59 19.76
C GLU A 18 2.02 -12.93 20.96
N ALA A 19 1.53 -12.67 22.18
CA ALA A 19 2.24 -12.97 23.41
C ALA A 19 2.43 -14.48 23.68
N GLN A 20 1.68 -15.35 23.00
CA GLN A 20 1.78 -16.82 23.14
C GLN A 20 2.91 -17.44 22.28
N HIS A 21 3.80 -16.64 21.72
CA HIS A 21 5.01 -17.07 21.00
C HIS A 21 4.79 -17.94 19.75
N VAL A 22 3.63 -17.89 19.14
CA VAL A 22 3.43 -18.48 17.82
C VAL A 22 4.00 -17.52 16.79
N ASN A 23 5.11 -17.85 16.16
CA ASN A 23 5.73 -17.00 15.15
C ASN A 23 4.96 -17.10 13.81
N LEU A 24 4.02 -16.18 13.61
CA LEU A 24 3.28 -16.06 12.35
C LEU A 24 4.02 -15.10 11.42
N LYS A 25 4.04 -15.43 10.11
CA LYS A 25 4.59 -14.58 9.05
C LYS A 25 3.49 -14.20 8.07
N GLN A 26 3.38 -12.91 7.76
CA GLN A 26 2.39 -12.43 6.80
C GLN A 26 2.56 -13.13 5.46
N ALA A 27 1.55 -13.91 5.06
CA ALA A 27 1.59 -14.71 3.84
C ALA A 27 1.23 -13.90 2.57
N MET A 28 0.61 -12.73 2.74
CA MET A 28 0.12 -11.93 1.62
C MET A 28 1.00 -10.72 1.36
N SER A 29 1.28 -10.47 0.08
CA SER A 29 1.88 -9.22 -0.38
C SER A 29 1.01 -8.57 -1.45
N VAL A 30 1.01 -7.22 -1.51
CA VAL A 30 0.37 -6.45 -2.57
C VAL A 30 1.44 -5.66 -3.30
N LYS A 31 1.51 -5.87 -4.62
CA LYS A 31 2.53 -5.26 -5.48
C LYS A 31 1.87 -4.66 -6.71
N THR A 32 2.46 -3.60 -7.23
CA THR A 32 2.03 -2.95 -8.45
C THR A 32 3.24 -2.47 -9.25
N ARG A 33 3.03 -2.05 -10.51
CA ARG A 33 4.11 -1.52 -11.35
C ARG A 33 3.89 -0.05 -11.61
N ILE A 34 4.99 0.69 -11.71
CA ILE A 34 4.95 2.08 -12.16
C ILE A 34 4.55 2.10 -13.64
N ILE A 35 3.52 2.88 -13.97
CA ILE A 35 3.06 3.10 -15.34
C ILE A 35 3.47 4.46 -15.91
N HIS A 36 3.77 5.42 -15.05
CA HIS A 36 4.18 6.76 -15.46
C HIS A 36 5.05 7.41 -14.39
N ILE A 37 6.03 8.20 -14.82
CA ILE A 37 6.87 9.04 -13.96
C ILE A 37 6.94 10.42 -14.58
N HIS A 38 6.78 11.46 -13.76
CA HIS A 38 6.96 12.84 -14.15
C HIS A 38 7.48 13.68 -12.98
N GLU A 39 8.01 14.84 -13.28
CA GLU A 39 8.42 15.83 -12.30
C GLU A 39 7.36 16.93 -12.21
N ILE A 40 7.16 17.44 -11.01
CA ILE A 40 6.29 18.57 -10.71
C ILE A 40 7.09 19.64 -9.99
N GLU A 41 6.70 20.90 -10.18
CA GLU A 41 7.35 22.04 -9.54
C GLU A 41 6.76 22.32 -8.16
N LYS A 42 7.49 23.16 -7.41
CA LYS A 42 6.96 23.67 -6.14
C LYS A 42 5.63 24.42 -6.37
N GLY A 43 4.61 24.04 -5.62
CA GLY A 43 3.26 24.61 -5.69
C GLY A 43 2.28 23.76 -6.50
N ASP A 44 2.78 22.76 -7.26
CA ASP A 44 1.90 21.87 -8.02
C ASP A 44 1.19 20.87 -7.09
N GLY A 45 -0.08 20.62 -7.38
CA GLY A 45 -0.92 19.70 -6.63
C GLY A 45 -0.95 18.31 -7.27
N VAL A 46 -1.08 17.27 -6.46
CA VAL A 46 -1.20 15.89 -6.91
C VAL A 46 -2.60 15.36 -6.66
N SER A 47 -3.18 14.73 -7.70
CA SER A 47 -4.49 14.10 -7.66
C SER A 47 -5.66 15.07 -7.40
N TYR A 48 -6.87 14.53 -7.29
CA TYR A 48 -8.08 15.31 -7.04
C TYR A 48 -8.02 16.05 -5.71
N GLY A 49 -8.47 17.31 -5.73
CA GLY A 49 -8.57 18.15 -4.54
C GLY A 49 -7.23 18.59 -3.97
N HIS A 50 -6.13 18.32 -4.67
CA HIS A 50 -4.78 18.77 -4.33
C HIS A 50 -4.46 18.64 -2.83
N THR A 51 -4.77 17.47 -2.22
CA THR A 51 -4.51 17.19 -0.81
C THR A 51 -3.01 16.99 -0.50
N PHE A 52 -2.21 16.92 -1.55
CA PHE A 52 -0.76 17.06 -1.52
C PHE A 52 -0.37 18.16 -2.49
N VAL A 53 0.46 19.09 -2.03
CA VAL A 53 1.07 20.15 -2.83
C VAL A 53 2.58 20.06 -2.63
N ALA A 54 3.32 20.06 -3.72
CA ALA A 54 4.78 19.97 -3.68
C ALA A 54 5.39 21.24 -3.04
N ASP A 55 6.28 21.08 -2.07
CA ASP A 55 7.03 22.17 -1.44
C ASP A 55 8.37 22.45 -2.14
N LYS A 56 8.77 21.58 -3.03
CA LYS A 56 10.00 21.60 -3.85
C LYS A 56 9.78 20.81 -5.13
N PRO A 57 10.68 20.88 -6.13
CA PRO A 57 10.63 19.99 -7.28
C PRO A 57 10.57 18.53 -6.82
N THR A 58 9.55 17.81 -7.26
CA THR A 58 9.20 16.46 -6.74
C THR A 58 8.96 15.50 -7.89
N LYS A 59 9.56 14.32 -7.81
CA LYS A 59 9.39 13.25 -8.80
C LYS A 59 8.27 12.30 -8.37
N ILE A 60 7.24 12.20 -9.21
CA ILE A 60 6.02 11.44 -8.93
C ILE A 60 5.95 10.19 -9.78
N ALA A 61 5.69 9.05 -9.15
CA ALA A 61 5.33 7.81 -9.82
C ALA A 61 3.83 7.55 -9.72
N THR A 62 3.21 7.19 -10.83
CA THR A 62 1.81 6.75 -10.90
C THR A 62 1.74 5.24 -11.07
N VAL A 63 0.85 4.60 -10.32
CA VAL A 63 0.56 3.17 -10.39
C VAL A 63 -0.92 2.92 -10.68
N PRO A 64 -1.27 1.82 -11.43
CA PRO A 64 -2.62 1.49 -11.84
C PRO A 64 -3.36 0.71 -10.74
N LEU A 65 -3.48 1.29 -9.57
CA LEU A 65 -4.16 0.74 -8.40
C LEU A 65 -4.91 1.86 -7.67
N GLY A 66 -6.15 1.61 -7.31
CA GLY A 66 -6.98 2.57 -6.61
C GLY A 66 -8.08 1.93 -5.77
N TYR A 67 -9.11 2.71 -5.40
CA TYR A 67 -10.15 2.20 -4.51
C TYR A 67 -11.08 1.18 -5.19
N ALA A 68 -11.15 1.12 -6.52
CA ALA A 68 -11.85 0.06 -7.23
C ALA A 68 -11.18 -1.32 -7.05
N ASP A 69 -9.88 -1.34 -6.73
CA ASP A 69 -9.09 -2.55 -6.49
C ASP A 69 -9.09 -2.97 -5.02
N GLY A 70 -9.54 -2.07 -4.14
CA GLY A 70 -9.61 -2.31 -2.70
C GLY A 70 -8.60 -1.52 -1.88
N ILE A 71 -7.93 -0.51 -2.46
CA ILE A 71 -7.09 0.41 -1.70
C ILE A 71 -7.99 1.56 -1.20
N PRO A 72 -8.36 1.61 0.08
CA PRO A 72 -9.37 2.55 0.54
C PRO A 72 -8.94 4.01 0.34
N ARG A 73 -9.88 4.86 -0.14
CA ARG A 73 -9.61 6.29 -0.31
C ARG A 73 -9.23 6.98 1.00
N LEU A 74 -9.66 6.46 2.15
CA LEU A 74 -9.27 6.93 3.48
C LEU A 74 -7.77 6.79 3.78
N MET A 75 -7.07 5.96 3.00
CA MET A 75 -5.61 5.78 3.08
C MET A 75 -4.82 6.91 2.42
N SER A 76 -5.47 7.83 1.70
CA SER A 76 -4.82 8.95 1.00
C SER A 76 -3.84 9.70 1.92
N ASN A 77 -2.59 9.85 1.48
CA ASN A 77 -1.48 10.49 2.20
C ASN A 77 -1.02 9.77 3.49
N LYS A 78 -1.52 8.57 3.80
CA LYS A 78 -1.32 7.93 5.11
C LYS A 78 -0.41 6.71 5.08
N PHE A 79 -0.03 6.20 3.91
CA PHE A 79 0.76 4.97 3.84
C PHE A 79 1.98 5.10 2.92
N TYR A 80 2.76 4.06 2.90
CA TYR A 80 4.01 3.98 2.16
C TYR A 80 4.04 2.74 1.28
N GLY A 81 4.88 2.79 0.26
CA GLY A 81 5.33 1.63 -0.49
C GLY A 81 6.84 1.46 -0.37
N HIS A 82 7.35 0.34 -0.84
CA HIS A 82 8.77 0.11 -1.07
C HIS A 82 9.07 -0.05 -2.56
N ILE A 83 10.13 0.61 -3.02
CA ILE A 83 10.68 0.47 -4.36
C ILE A 83 12.21 0.39 -4.26
N ASN A 84 12.82 -0.61 -4.88
CA ASN A 84 14.27 -0.82 -4.87
C ASN A 84 14.89 -0.72 -3.45
N GLY A 85 14.18 -1.26 -2.43
CA GLY A 85 14.63 -1.23 -1.03
C GLY A 85 14.41 0.11 -0.30
N GLN A 86 13.86 1.12 -0.97
CA GLN A 86 13.61 2.43 -0.40
C GLN A 86 12.11 2.64 -0.12
N LYS A 87 11.80 3.26 1.02
CA LYS A 87 10.44 3.61 1.43
C LYS A 87 10.00 4.88 0.73
N VAL A 88 8.85 4.84 0.03
CA VAL A 88 8.26 5.95 -0.71
C VAL A 88 6.86 6.26 -0.19
N LYS A 89 6.52 7.54 -0.06
CA LYS A 89 5.23 7.97 0.49
C LYS A 89 4.18 8.02 -0.59
N GLN A 90 2.98 7.49 -0.31
CA GLN A 90 1.81 7.75 -1.13
C GLN A 90 1.37 9.20 -0.94
N VAL A 91 1.12 9.92 -2.04
CA VAL A 91 0.80 11.34 -2.06
C VAL A 91 -0.43 11.64 -2.91
N GLY A 92 -1.23 12.58 -2.44
CA GLY A 92 -2.51 12.95 -3.05
C GLY A 92 -3.63 11.94 -2.74
N ASN A 93 -4.83 12.21 -3.21
CA ASN A 93 -5.96 11.32 -3.04
C ASN A 93 -5.80 10.03 -3.85
N VAL A 94 -6.08 8.88 -3.25
CA VAL A 94 -6.27 7.62 -3.97
C VAL A 94 -7.49 7.78 -4.88
N ALA A 95 -7.29 7.63 -6.19
CA ALA A 95 -8.33 7.69 -7.21
C ALA A 95 -8.96 6.32 -7.42
N MET A 96 -9.90 6.21 -8.37
CA MET A 96 -10.60 4.95 -8.66
C MET A 96 -9.64 3.83 -9.07
N ASP A 97 -8.77 4.13 -10.04
CA ASP A 97 -7.90 3.16 -10.70
C ASP A 97 -6.42 3.53 -10.64
N GLN A 98 -6.06 4.58 -9.90
CA GLN A 98 -4.69 5.10 -9.83
C GLN A 98 -4.39 5.71 -8.48
N MET A 99 -3.11 5.68 -8.10
CA MET A 99 -2.56 6.46 -6.99
C MET A 99 -1.11 6.81 -7.29
N MET A 100 -0.58 7.78 -6.53
CA MET A 100 0.71 8.37 -6.78
C MET A 100 1.63 8.24 -5.57
N PHE A 101 2.93 8.17 -5.86
CA PHE A 101 3.99 8.10 -4.87
C PHE A 101 5.05 9.15 -5.15
N ASP A 102 5.52 9.81 -4.09
CA ASP A 102 6.72 10.63 -4.15
C ASP A 102 7.94 9.70 -4.17
N ILE A 103 8.65 9.71 -5.29
CA ILE A 103 9.87 8.94 -5.53
C ILE A 103 11.10 9.84 -5.67
N THR A 104 11.04 11.07 -5.13
CA THR A 104 12.17 12.00 -5.18
C THR A 104 13.41 11.38 -4.54
N GLY A 105 14.52 11.40 -5.27
CA GLY A 105 15.78 10.80 -4.81
C GLY A 105 15.85 9.26 -4.95
N VAL A 106 14.82 8.62 -5.49
CA VAL A 106 14.81 7.18 -5.75
C VAL A 106 15.15 6.92 -7.22
N ASP A 107 16.12 6.05 -7.47
CA ASP A 107 16.39 5.55 -8.84
C ASP A 107 15.30 4.54 -9.21
N ALA A 108 14.36 5.00 -10.01
CA ALA A 108 13.20 4.23 -10.44
C ALA A 108 12.79 4.59 -11.86
N LYS A 109 12.27 3.59 -12.58
CA LYS A 109 11.77 3.70 -13.95
C LYS A 109 10.39 3.09 -14.12
N VAL A 110 9.71 3.44 -15.20
CA VAL A 110 8.45 2.81 -15.60
C VAL A 110 8.66 1.30 -15.75
N GLY A 111 7.75 0.51 -15.17
CA GLY A 111 7.82 -0.95 -15.08
C GLY A 111 8.38 -1.49 -13.77
N ASP A 112 9.08 -0.68 -12.98
CA ASP A 112 9.57 -1.09 -11.66
C ASP A 112 8.40 -1.38 -10.72
N VAL A 113 8.65 -2.29 -9.76
CA VAL A 113 7.62 -2.76 -8.82
C VAL A 113 7.64 -1.90 -7.56
N ILE A 114 6.47 -1.42 -7.18
CA ILE A 114 6.23 -0.89 -5.83
C ILE A 114 5.50 -1.96 -5.02
N THR A 115 6.07 -2.36 -3.90
CA THR A 115 5.43 -3.19 -2.89
C THR A 115 4.67 -2.30 -1.92
N LEU A 116 3.39 -2.59 -1.72
CA LEU A 116 2.50 -1.81 -0.86
C LEU A 116 2.22 -2.49 0.47
N LEU A 117 2.31 -3.81 0.47
CA LEU A 117 2.04 -4.67 1.61
C LEU A 117 2.95 -5.89 1.54
N ASP A 118 3.67 -6.18 2.59
CA ASP A 118 4.45 -7.39 2.84
C ASP A 118 4.87 -7.47 4.32
N GLU A 119 5.80 -8.35 4.68
CA GLU A 119 6.31 -8.47 6.06
C GLU A 119 6.96 -7.17 6.58
N THR A 120 7.49 -6.31 5.70
CA THR A 120 8.14 -5.04 6.06
C THR A 120 7.19 -3.84 6.04
N LEU A 121 6.04 -4.01 5.40
CA LEU A 121 4.91 -3.07 5.35
C LEU A 121 3.66 -3.80 5.83
N PRO A 122 3.52 -4.02 7.15
CA PRO A 122 2.49 -4.88 7.69
C PRO A 122 1.09 -4.31 7.48
N ILE A 123 0.13 -5.21 7.29
CA ILE A 123 -1.28 -4.87 7.10
C ILE A 123 -1.87 -4.11 8.31
N ASP A 124 -1.31 -4.31 9.49
CA ASP A 124 -1.73 -3.63 10.72
C ASP A 124 -1.51 -2.12 10.66
N ASP A 125 -0.51 -1.65 9.90
CA ASP A 125 -0.30 -0.21 9.68
C ASP A 125 -1.46 0.40 8.88
N TRP A 126 -2.00 -0.35 7.92
CA TRP A 126 -3.19 0.07 7.18
C TRP A 126 -4.43 0.09 8.08
N ALA A 127 -4.61 -0.96 8.88
CA ALA A 127 -5.72 -1.05 9.83
C ALA A 127 -5.69 0.12 10.82
N LYS A 128 -4.54 0.44 11.41
CA LYS A 128 -4.33 1.60 12.29
C LYS A 128 -4.64 2.92 11.59
N ALA A 129 -4.13 3.12 10.37
CA ALA A 129 -4.33 4.34 9.60
C ALA A 129 -5.81 4.59 9.25
N MET A 130 -6.59 3.52 9.15
CA MET A 130 -8.03 3.55 8.87
C MET A 130 -8.92 3.54 10.12
N GLY A 131 -8.38 3.22 11.29
CA GLY A 131 -9.14 3.06 12.51
C GLY A 131 -10.02 1.79 12.51
N THR A 132 -9.49 0.71 11.90
CA THR A 132 -10.18 -0.59 11.77
C THR A 132 -9.24 -1.75 12.10
N ILE A 133 -9.62 -2.97 11.72
CA ILE A 133 -8.87 -4.20 11.93
C ILE A 133 -8.39 -4.79 10.61
N HIS A 134 -7.28 -5.55 10.64
CA HIS A 134 -6.68 -6.15 9.45
C HIS A 134 -7.60 -7.14 8.71
N TYR A 135 -8.58 -7.73 9.39
CA TYR A 135 -9.61 -8.55 8.75
C TYR A 135 -10.37 -7.78 7.65
N GLU A 136 -10.76 -6.53 7.95
CA GLU A 136 -11.47 -5.67 7.01
C GLU A 136 -10.56 -5.31 5.82
N ILE A 137 -9.28 -5.02 6.07
CA ILE A 137 -8.33 -4.69 5.01
C ILE A 137 -8.21 -5.83 3.99
N ILE A 138 -8.09 -7.08 4.46
CA ILE A 138 -8.04 -8.26 3.57
C ILE A 138 -9.31 -8.36 2.73
N CYS A 139 -10.48 -8.13 3.32
CA CYS A 139 -11.76 -8.18 2.64
C CYS A 139 -11.94 -7.07 1.59
N HIS A 140 -11.24 -5.95 1.72
CA HIS A 140 -11.25 -4.88 0.72
C HIS A 140 -10.52 -5.26 -0.57
N LEU A 141 -9.51 -6.12 -0.53
CA LEU A 141 -8.75 -6.54 -1.72
C LEU A 141 -9.63 -7.37 -2.65
N LYS A 142 -10.00 -6.79 -3.79
CA LYS A 142 -11.03 -7.34 -4.69
C LYS A 142 -10.48 -8.31 -5.72
N ALA A 143 -11.39 -8.99 -6.41
CA ALA A 143 -11.08 -9.98 -7.45
C ALA A 143 -10.44 -9.39 -8.72
N ARG A 144 -10.45 -8.05 -8.90
CA ARG A 144 -9.73 -7.37 -9.98
C ARG A 144 -8.22 -7.54 -9.89
N LEU A 145 -7.70 -7.73 -8.67
CA LEU A 145 -6.28 -7.98 -8.46
C LEU A 145 -5.93 -9.40 -8.88
N ALA A 146 -4.96 -9.53 -9.77
CA ALA A 146 -4.40 -10.83 -10.11
C ALA A 146 -3.79 -11.48 -8.86
N ARG A 147 -4.18 -12.72 -8.57
CA ARG A 147 -3.65 -13.50 -7.44
C ARG A 147 -2.62 -14.49 -7.94
N VAL A 148 -1.40 -14.35 -7.43
CA VAL A 148 -0.30 -15.25 -7.75
C VAL A 148 0.06 -16.00 -6.47
N TYR A 149 -0.04 -17.32 -6.53
CA TYR A 149 0.33 -18.19 -5.42
C TYR A 149 1.78 -18.60 -5.59
N THR A 150 2.61 -18.30 -4.58
CA THR A 150 4.03 -18.68 -4.53
C THR A 150 4.22 -19.75 -3.45
N ARG A 151 5.20 -20.62 -3.68
CA ARG A 151 5.63 -21.63 -2.70
C ARG A 151 6.85 -21.15 -1.95
#